data_81ee2ec52384967bf24236cdcc4295a2
#
_entry.id   81ee2ec52384967bf24236cdcc4295a2
#
_cell.length_a   1.000
_cell.length_b   1.000
_cell.length_c   1.000
_cell.angle_alpha   90.00
_cell.angle_beta   90.00
_cell.angle_gamma   90.00
#
_symmetry.space_group_name_H-M   'P 1'
#
loop_
_entity.id
_entity.type
_entity.pdbx_description
1 polymer ?
#
loop_
_entity_poly.entity_id
_entity_poly.type
_entity_poly.pdbx_seq_one_letter_code
_entity_poly.pdbx_strand_id
1 'polypeptide(L)'
;MTMGWTDGSSFVPIASSLLSSKNDQNVIGTTKKIDKRTIAAKRRIMARSKGTDVVIQLLDQALKAGLTAKYVMFDTWFSNPHQIVQISQRGLNVIAMVKKSSKITYEFEGKRMNVKQIFNACKKRRGRSRYLLSVPVKVGDPAKDGAQIDARIVCVRNRSNRKDWIALICTDMTIDENEIIRIYGKRWDIEVFFKTCKSFLKLGTEYHGLSYDALTAHTAFVFLRYMFMSVEKRDDEDDRTIGELFSTLSQVLSMILGNFILK
;
A
#
# COMPACT_ATOMS: atom_id res chain seq x y z
N MET A 1 7.43 -0.07 5.44
CA MET A 1 6.52 -0.49 4.36
C MET A 1 5.46 -1.39 4.95
N THR A 2 4.21 -1.20 4.58
CA THR A 2 3.08 -2.00 5.10
C THR A 2 2.18 -2.41 3.94
N MET A 3 1.73 -3.64 3.97
CA MET A 3 0.69 -4.17 3.12
C MET A 3 -0.58 -4.35 3.96
N GLY A 4 -1.70 -3.87 3.47
CA GLY A 4 -3.00 -4.07 4.09
C GLY A 4 -3.97 -4.73 3.14
N TRP A 5 -5.01 -5.29 3.70
CA TRP A 5 -6.15 -5.86 3.01
C TRP A 5 -7.41 -5.06 3.35
N THR A 6 -8.28 -4.86 2.37
CA THR A 6 -9.57 -4.21 2.59
C THR A 6 -10.67 -4.91 1.79
N ASP A 7 -11.81 -5.10 2.40
CA ASP A 7 -13.06 -5.50 1.73
C ASP A 7 -13.87 -4.29 1.24
N GLY A 8 -13.40 -3.10 1.58
CA GLY A 8 -14.04 -1.82 1.28
C GLY A 8 -14.83 -1.22 2.42
N SER A 9 -15.01 -1.94 3.51
CA SER A 9 -15.62 -1.48 4.76
C SER A 9 -14.59 -1.45 5.88
N SER A 10 -13.69 -2.43 5.92
CA SER A 10 -12.63 -2.54 6.93
C SER A 10 -11.25 -2.61 6.26
N PHE A 11 -10.25 -2.12 6.96
CA PHE A 11 -8.84 -2.23 6.58
C PHE A 11 -8.07 -3.02 7.64
N VAL A 12 -7.27 -3.99 7.19
CA VAL A 12 -6.45 -4.84 8.07
C VAL A 12 -5.00 -4.81 7.59
N PRO A 13 -4.03 -4.38 8.43
CA PRO A 13 -2.61 -4.50 8.12
C PRO A 13 -2.20 -5.97 8.20
N ILE A 14 -1.75 -6.56 7.09
CA ILE A 14 -1.47 -8.01 6.99
C ILE A 14 0.01 -8.35 7.05
N ALA A 15 0.87 -7.45 6.55
CA ALA A 15 2.31 -7.65 6.54
C ALA A 15 3.05 -6.32 6.57
N SER A 16 4.21 -6.28 7.21
CA SER A 16 5.03 -5.07 7.26
C SER A 16 6.52 -5.37 7.33
N SER A 17 7.32 -4.42 6.85
CA SER A 17 8.77 -4.39 7.01
C SER A 17 9.22 -2.96 7.31
N LEU A 18 9.97 -2.78 8.38
CA LEU A 18 10.67 -1.52 8.68
C LEU A 18 11.90 -1.46 7.78
N LEU A 19 11.84 -0.64 6.74
CA LEU A 19 12.95 -0.51 5.80
C LEU A 19 14.10 0.27 6.43
N SER A 20 15.32 -0.14 6.10
CA SER A 20 16.58 0.46 6.53
C SER A 20 17.49 0.69 5.33
N SER A 21 18.51 1.53 5.52
CA SER A 21 19.50 1.79 4.49
C SER A 21 20.33 0.54 4.16
N LYS A 22 20.71 0.39 2.88
CA LYS A 22 21.72 -0.58 2.45
C LYS A 22 23.13 -0.17 2.89
N ASN A 23 23.37 1.13 3.03
CA ASN A 23 24.66 1.65 3.45
C ASN A 23 24.81 1.52 4.96
N ASP A 24 25.84 0.79 5.41
CA ASP A 24 26.12 0.56 6.82
C ASP A 24 26.38 1.87 7.60
N GLN A 25 26.91 2.90 6.94
CA GLN A 25 27.13 4.21 7.55
C GLN A 25 25.83 4.91 8.00
N ASN A 26 24.70 4.56 7.39
CA ASN A 26 23.39 5.12 7.69
C ASN A 26 22.60 4.24 8.69
N VAL A 27 23.20 3.17 9.20
CA VAL A 27 22.56 2.28 10.17
C VAL A 27 22.95 2.76 11.58
N ILE A 28 21.95 3.11 12.38
CA ILE A 28 22.14 3.52 13.76
C ILE A 28 22.29 2.28 14.65
N GLY A 29 23.32 2.25 15.49
CA GLY A 29 23.62 1.17 16.42
C GLY A 29 24.55 0.10 15.85
N THR A 30 24.99 -0.81 16.72
CA THR A 30 25.90 -1.89 16.35
C THR A 30 25.13 -3.07 15.74
N THR A 31 25.61 -3.59 14.62
CA THR A 31 25.09 -4.83 14.04
C THR A 31 25.48 -6.02 14.92
N LYS A 32 24.54 -6.59 15.66
CA LYS A 32 24.77 -7.84 16.39
C LYS A 32 24.91 -8.99 15.38
N LYS A 33 25.88 -9.88 15.61
CA LYS A 33 25.94 -11.16 14.88
C LYS A 33 24.71 -11.98 15.28
N ILE A 34 23.83 -12.21 14.31
CA ILE A 34 22.59 -12.98 14.51
C ILE A 34 22.64 -14.21 13.62
N ASP A 35 22.19 -15.35 14.13
CA ASP A 35 22.05 -16.58 13.34
C ASP A 35 21.11 -16.30 12.14
N LYS A 36 21.64 -16.49 10.92
CA LYS A 36 20.94 -16.20 9.65
C LYS A 36 19.66 -17.02 9.46
N ARG A 37 19.49 -18.11 10.18
CA ARG A 37 18.30 -18.98 10.15
C ARG A 37 17.11 -18.36 10.87
N THR A 38 17.34 -17.45 11.80
CA THR A 38 16.30 -16.84 12.63
C THR A 38 15.39 -15.88 11.84
N ILE A 39 14.15 -15.74 12.30
CA ILE A 39 13.19 -14.77 11.76
C ILE A 39 13.73 -13.33 11.87
N ALA A 40 14.43 -13.03 12.98
CA ALA A 40 15.04 -11.72 13.19
C ALA A 40 16.10 -11.38 12.12
N ALA A 41 16.93 -12.35 11.73
CA ALA A 41 17.91 -12.18 10.65
C ALA A 41 17.22 -12.00 9.30
N LYS A 42 16.21 -12.81 8.99
CA LYS A 42 15.43 -12.69 7.74
C LYS A 42 14.74 -11.33 7.61
N ARG A 43 14.16 -10.81 8.70
CA ARG A 43 13.56 -9.46 8.74
C ARG A 43 14.59 -8.36 8.44
N ARG A 44 15.80 -8.45 8.98
CA ARG A 44 16.87 -7.48 8.73
C ARG A 44 17.37 -7.53 7.29
N ILE A 45 17.48 -8.71 6.69
CA ILE A 45 17.82 -8.88 5.28
C ILE A 45 16.74 -8.21 4.41
N MET A 46 15.47 -8.50 4.67
CA MET A 46 14.34 -7.87 3.98
C MET A 46 14.35 -6.35 4.16
N ALA A 47 14.61 -5.85 5.36
CA ALA A 47 14.64 -4.40 5.64
C ALA A 47 15.67 -3.65 4.80
N ARG A 48 16.76 -4.29 4.40
CA ARG A 48 17.84 -3.72 3.58
C ARG A 48 17.67 -3.99 2.09
N SER A 49 16.62 -4.67 1.67
CA SER A 49 16.30 -4.92 0.27
C SER A 49 15.64 -3.70 -0.40
N LYS A 50 15.61 -3.68 -1.73
CA LYS A 50 14.86 -2.64 -2.45
C LYS A 50 13.38 -2.70 -2.08
N GLY A 51 12.74 -1.54 -1.91
CA GLY A 51 11.31 -1.49 -1.60
C GLY A 51 10.43 -2.24 -2.62
N THR A 52 10.79 -2.22 -3.90
CA THR A 52 10.10 -3.00 -4.95
C THR A 52 10.16 -4.50 -4.71
N ASP A 53 11.31 -5.01 -4.28
CA ASP A 53 11.51 -6.43 -4.00
C ASP A 53 10.78 -6.83 -2.71
N VAL A 54 10.75 -5.92 -1.73
CA VAL A 54 10.02 -6.13 -0.47
C VAL A 54 8.51 -6.22 -0.69
N VAL A 55 7.93 -5.41 -1.59
CA VAL A 55 6.50 -5.53 -1.96
C VAL A 55 6.17 -6.93 -2.43
N ILE A 56 6.99 -7.49 -3.33
CA ILE A 56 6.77 -8.85 -3.85
C ILE A 56 6.93 -9.90 -2.74
N GLN A 57 7.93 -9.76 -1.88
CA GLN A 57 8.12 -10.69 -0.76
C GLN A 57 6.95 -10.66 0.23
N LEU A 58 6.41 -9.47 0.55
CA LEU A 58 5.24 -9.33 1.41
C LEU A 58 3.99 -9.93 0.74
N LEU A 59 3.83 -9.71 -0.57
CA LEU A 59 2.73 -10.29 -1.34
C LEU A 59 2.79 -11.81 -1.36
N ASP A 60 3.96 -12.39 -1.63
CA ASP A 60 4.17 -13.84 -1.64
C ASP A 60 3.89 -14.46 -0.25
N GLN A 61 4.26 -13.78 0.83
CA GLN A 61 3.93 -14.20 2.20
C GLN A 61 2.42 -14.20 2.45
N ALA A 62 1.71 -13.15 2.01
CA ALA A 62 0.26 -13.03 2.16
C ALA A 62 -0.48 -14.12 1.38
N LEU A 63 -0.10 -14.34 0.12
CA LEU A 63 -0.68 -15.40 -0.72
C LEU A 63 -0.42 -16.79 -0.16
N LYS A 64 0.81 -17.05 0.32
CA LYS A 64 1.18 -18.32 0.97
C LYS A 64 0.41 -18.56 2.28
N ALA A 65 0.01 -17.51 2.97
CA ALA A 65 -0.85 -17.59 4.15
C ALA A 65 -2.33 -17.80 3.82
N GLY A 66 -2.70 -17.96 2.54
CA GLY A 66 -4.06 -18.18 2.09
C GLY A 66 -4.90 -16.92 1.91
N LEU A 67 -4.28 -15.73 1.94
CA LEU A 67 -5.03 -14.50 1.70
C LEU A 67 -5.50 -14.44 0.25
N THR A 68 -6.79 -14.18 0.05
CA THR A 68 -7.38 -13.98 -1.27
C THR A 68 -7.63 -12.50 -1.52
N ALA A 69 -7.30 -12.03 -2.73
CA ALA A 69 -7.60 -10.69 -3.20
C ALA A 69 -7.78 -10.71 -4.73
N LYS A 70 -8.58 -9.79 -5.25
CA LYS A 70 -8.73 -9.60 -6.69
C LYS A 70 -7.75 -8.56 -7.24
N TYR A 71 -7.46 -7.54 -6.45
CA TYR A 71 -6.65 -6.38 -6.85
C TYR A 71 -5.52 -6.09 -5.87
N VAL A 72 -4.38 -5.67 -6.42
CA VAL A 72 -3.31 -5.00 -5.67
C VAL A 72 -3.30 -3.53 -6.07
N MET A 73 -3.35 -2.65 -5.08
CA MET A 73 -3.39 -1.19 -5.29
C MET A 73 -2.17 -0.51 -4.69
N PHE A 74 -1.57 0.41 -5.42
CA PHE A 74 -0.46 1.21 -4.93
C PHE A 74 -0.36 2.56 -5.64
N ASP A 75 0.45 3.43 -5.09
CA ASP A 75 0.75 4.74 -5.63
C ASP A 75 1.84 4.69 -6.71
N THR A 76 2.35 5.86 -7.09
CA THR A 76 3.37 6.01 -8.14
C THR A 76 4.73 5.38 -7.79
N TRP A 77 5.01 5.06 -6.52
CA TRP A 77 6.31 4.52 -6.10
C TRP A 77 6.56 3.11 -6.64
N PHE A 78 5.51 2.30 -6.72
CA PHE A 78 5.61 0.90 -7.13
C PHE A 78 5.04 0.64 -8.52
N SER A 79 4.54 1.66 -9.23
CA SER A 79 3.86 1.52 -10.53
C SER A 79 4.81 1.45 -11.73
N ASN A 80 5.94 0.75 -11.60
CA ASN A 80 6.79 0.46 -12.76
C ASN A 80 6.29 -0.79 -13.50
N PRO A 81 6.53 -0.91 -14.83
CA PRO A 81 6.06 -2.03 -15.63
C PRO A 81 6.47 -3.40 -15.10
N HIS A 82 7.72 -3.56 -14.68
CA HIS A 82 8.23 -4.80 -14.13
C HIS A 82 7.42 -5.28 -12.90
N GLN A 83 7.14 -4.37 -11.97
CA GLN A 83 6.35 -4.67 -10.78
C GLN A 83 4.92 -5.09 -11.13
N ILE A 84 4.29 -4.41 -12.09
CA ILE A 84 2.94 -4.71 -12.55
C ILE A 84 2.88 -6.11 -13.17
N VAL A 85 3.85 -6.44 -14.04
CA VAL A 85 3.96 -7.77 -14.66
C VAL A 85 4.15 -8.86 -13.59
N GLN A 86 5.06 -8.66 -12.64
CA GLN A 86 5.31 -9.64 -11.58
C GLN A 86 4.06 -9.91 -10.71
N ILE A 87 3.26 -8.90 -10.42
CA ILE A 87 2.02 -9.07 -9.65
C ILE A 87 0.99 -9.83 -10.49
N SER A 88 0.85 -9.48 -11.77
CA SER A 88 -0.09 -10.16 -12.68
C SER A 88 0.27 -11.63 -12.90
N GLN A 89 1.57 -11.98 -12.94
CA GLN A 89 2.03 -13.38 -13.02
C GLN A 89 1.65 -14.21 -11.78
N ARG A 90 1.29 -13.57 -10.67
CA ARG A 90 0.74 -14.21 -9.45
C ARG A 90 -0.77 -14.37 -9.47
N GLY A 91 -1.42 -14.10 -10.61
CA GLY A 91 -2.88 -14.21 -10.75
C GLY A 91 -3.67 -13.06 -10.17
N LEU A 92 -3.03 -11.94 -9.85
CA LEU A 92 -3.67 -10.76 -9.27
C LEU A 92 -3.74 -9.61 -10.28
N ASN A 93 -4.84 -8.88 -10.25
CA ASN A 93 -4.95 -7.64 -11.02
C ASN A 93 -4.32 -6.47 -10.28
N VAL A 94 -3.81 -5.51 -11.05
CA VAL A 94 -3.21 -4.28 -10.51
C VAL A 94 -4.06 -3.08 -10.85
N ILE A 95 -4.31 -2.21 -9.87
CA ILE A 95 -4.80 -0.85 -10.10
C ILE A 95 -3.85 0.11 -9.41
N ALA A 96 -3.12 0.93 -10.19
CA ALA A 96 -2.07 1.78 -9.64
C ALA A 96 -2.06 3.17 -10.28
N MET A 97 -1.55 4.17 -9.54
CA MET A 97 -1.30 5.48 -10.10
C MET A 97 0.01 5.46 -10.90
N VAL A 98 -0.05 5.89 -12.15
CA VAL A 98 1.10 5.93 -13.06
C VAL A 98 1.99 7.14 -12.77
N LYS A 99 3.29 6.91 -12.65
CA LYS A 99 4.28 7.99 -12.56
C LYS A 99 4.47 8.66 -13.92
N LYS A 100 4.32 9.97 -14.00
CA LYS A 100 4.53 10.76 -15.21
C LYS A 100 6.02 10.96 -15.52
N SER A 101 6.74 9.88 -15.76
CA SER A 101 8.18 9.85 -16.04
C SER A 101 8.43 9.59 -17.53
N SER A 102 9.45 10.23 -18.11
CA SER A 102 9.92 9.93 -19.48
C SER A 102 10.58 8.56 -19.60
N LYS A 103 11.05 8.00 -18.47
CA LYS A 103 11.74 6.71 -18.42
C LYS A 103 10.79 5.50 -18.38
N ILE A 104 9.50 5.73 -18.08
CA ILE A 104 8.49 4.68 -18.01
C ILE A 104 7.65 4.75 -19.28
N THR A 105 7.68 3.68 -20.08
CA THR A 105 6.95 3.60 -21.34
C THR A 105 6.04 2.39 -21.38
N TYR A 106 4.97 2.53 -22.13
CA TYR A 106 3.97 1.52 -22.44
C TYR A 106 3.89 1.37 -23.95
N GLU A 107 3.49 0.21 -24.45
CA GLU A 107 3.19 0.07 -25.87
C GLU A 107 1.77 0.54 -26.13
N PHE A 108 1.66 1.55 -26.98
CA PHE A 108 0.40 2.14 -27.41
C PHE A 108 0.42 2.24 -28.94
N GLU A 109 -0.55 1.61 -29.64
CA GLU A 109 -0.63 1.57 -31.10
C GLU A 109 0.70 1.14 -31.78
N GLY A 110 1.36 0.10 -31.21
CA GLY A 110 2.61 -0.43 -31.73
C GLY A 110 3.86 0.43 -31.43
N LYS A 111 3.73 1.53 -30.68
CA LYS A 111 4.84 2.43 -30.34
C LYS A 111 5.09 2.48 -28.83
N ARG A 112 6.35 2.54 -28.40
CA ARG A 112 6.72 2.79 -27.02
C ARG A 112 6.59 4.27 -26.68
N MET A 113 5.60 4.60 -25.84
CA MET A 113 5.26 5.97 -25.43
C MET A 113 5.14 6.07 -23.92
N ASN A 114 5.60 7.18 -23.33
CA ASN A 114 5.30 7.48 -21.93
C ASN A 114 3.88 8.02 -21.78
N VAL A 115 3.35 8.03 -20.55
CA VAL A 115 1.96 8.42 -20.29
C VAL A 115 1.62 9.84 -20.73
N LYS A 116 2.58 10.78 -20.72
CA LYS A 116 2.35 12.14 -21.21
C LYS A 116 2.22 12.18 -22.73
N GLN A 117 3.03 11.42 -23.44
CA GLN A 117 2.94 11.29 -24.89
C GLN A 117 1.61 10.66 -25.30
N ILE A 118 1.20 9.57 -24.65
CA ILE A 118 -0.10 8.93 -24.86
C ILE A 118 -1.23 9.94 -24.61
N PHE A 119 -1.18 10.63 -23.46
CA PHE A 119 -2.18 11.66 -23.16
C PHE A 119 -2.25 12.74 -24.23
N ASN A 120 -1.12 13.24 -24.74
CA ASN A 120 -1.10 14.29 -25.76
C ASN A 120 -1.56 13.81 -27.13
N ALA A 121 -1.27 12.58 -27.51
CA ALA A 121 -1.67 11.99 -28.79
C ALA A 121 -3.18 11.77 -28.94
N CYS A 122 -3.90 11.54 -27.83
CA CYS A 122 -5.31 11.19 -27.87
C CYS A 122 -6.24 12.38 -27.65
N LYS A 123 -7.44 12.32 -28.25
CA LYS A 123 -8.52 13.30 -28.00
C LYS A 123 -9.11 13.07 -26.60
N LYS A 124 -9.25 14.14 -25.81
CA LYS A 124 -9.79 14.08 -24.44
C LYS A 124 -11.31 14.20 -24.45
N ARG A 125 -11.96 13.51 -23.52
CA ARG A 125 -13.39 13.70 -23.24
C ARG A 125 -13.62 15.11 -22.68
N ARG A 126 -14.70 15.75 -23.15
CA ARG A 126 -15.15 17.07 -22.69
C ARG A 126 -16.33 16.92 -21.73
N GLY A 127 -16.66 18.00 -21.02
CA GLY A 127 -17.84 18.07 -20.15
C GLY A 127 -17.63 17.49 -18.76
N ARG A 128 -18.70 16.95 -18.16
CA ARG A 128 -18.74 16.43 -16.78
C ARG A 128 -18.25 15.00 -16.61
N SER A 129 -17.53 14.43 -17.61
CA SER A 129 -17.00 13.07 -17.51
C SER A 129 -16.06 12.93 -16.29
N ARG A 130 -16.18 11.82 -15.57
CA ARG A 130 -15.30 11.48 -14.45
C ARG A 130 -13.84 11.27 -14.87
N TYR A 131 -13.61 10.89 -16.14
CA TYR A 131 -12.27 10.69 -16.69
C TYR A 131 -12.10 11.47 -18.00
N LEU A 132 -10.85 11.79 -18.32
CA LEU A 132 -10.46 12.59 -19.50
C LEU A 132 -10.12 11.70 -20.69
N LEU A 133 -9.53 10.55 -20.42
CA LEU A 133 -9.03 9.61 -21.43
C LEU A 133 -9.04 8.18 -20.86
N SER A 134 -9.37 7.22 -21.71
CA SER A 134 -9.21 5.79 -21.45
C SER A 134 -8.66 5.13 -22.70
N VAL A 135 -7.53 4.43 -22.56
CA VAL A 135 -6.86 3.76 -23.69
C VAL A 135 -6.29 2.41 -23.28
N PRO A 136 -6.40 1.39 -24.13
CA PRO A 136 -5.68 0.15 -23.94
C PRO A 136 -4.19 0.36 -24.22
N VAL A 137 -3.34 -0.32 -23.46
CA VAL A 137 -1.89 -0.32 -23.63
C VAL A 137 -1.35 -1.70 -23.28
N LYS A 138 -0.13 -2.00 -23.73
CA LYS A 138 0.59 -3.17 -23.23
C LYS A 138 1.71 -2.74 -22.28
N VAL A 139 1.83 -3.47 -21.18
CA VAL A 139 2.76 -3.22 -20.07
C VAL A 139 3.82 -4.32 -20.04
N GLY A 140 5.05 -3.93 -19.80
CA GLY A 140 6.18 -4.84 -19.75
C GLY A 140 6.94 -4.92 -21.10
N ASP A 141 8.05 -5.60 -21.02
CA ASP A 141 8.91 -5.93 -22.14
C ASP A 141 9.29 -7.40 -21.99
N PRO A 142 8.91 -8.29 -22.94
CA PRO A 142 9.21 -9.71 -22.82
C PRO A 142 10.68 -10.02 -22.54
N ALA A 143 11.59 -9.23 -23.11
CA ALA A 143 13.03 -9.44 -22.94
C ALA A 143 13.54 -9.01 -21.54
N LYS A 144 12.88 -8.04 -20.90
CA LYS A 144 13.32 -7.46 -19.61
C LYS A 144 12.47 -7.92 -18.44
N ASP A 145 11.16 -8.03 -18.66
CA ASP A 145 10.18 -8.28 -17.62
C ASP A 145 9.65 -9.72 -17.65
N GLY A 146 10.08 -10.51 -18.63
CA GLY A 146 9.66 -11.91 -18.83
C GLY A 146 8.27 -12.07 -19.45
N ALA A 147 7.50 -10.99 -19.54
CA ALA A 147 6.17 -10.99 -20.16
C ALA A 147 5.74 -9.58 -20.59
N GLN A 148 4.72 -9.55 -21.43
CA GLN A 148 3.97 -8.35 -21.75
C GLN A 148 2.48 -8.65 -21.52
N ILE A 149 1.77 -7.74 -20.86
CA ILE A 149 0.37 -7.91 -20.48
C ILE A 149 -0.48 -6.74 -20.95
N ASP A 150 -1.75 -7.00 -21.22
CA ASP A 150 -2.71 -5.96 -21.55
C ASP A 150 -3.11 -5.18 -20.29
N ALA A 151 -3.30 -3.88 -20.46
CA ALA A 151 -3.78 -3.00 -19.40
C ALA A 151 -4.51 -1.80 -20.00
N ARG A 152 -5.24 -1.09 -19.17
CA ARG A 152 -5.95 0.14 -19.53
C ARG A 152 -5.38 1.31 -18.73
N ILE A 153 -5.03 2.39 -19.41
CA ILE A 153 -4.69 3.66 -18.75
C ILE A 153 -5.92 4.56 -18.75
N VAL A 154 -6.33 4.99 -17.55
CA VAL A 154 -7.43 5.92 -17.33
C VAL A 154 -6.90 7.23 -16.76
N CYS A 155 -7.02 8.32 -17.49
CA CYS A 155 -6.61 9.65 -17.03
C CYS A 155 -7.79 10.38 -16.41
N VAL A 156 -7.65 10.85 -15.18
CA VAL A 156 -8.69 11.56 -14.43
C VAL A 156 -8.20 12.95 -14.03
N ARG A 157 -9.13 13.89 -13.82
CA ARG A 157 -8.80 15.23 -13.32
C ARG A 157 -8.20 15.13 -11.91
N ASN A 158 -7.12 15.86 -11.68
CA ASN A 158 -6.58 15.96 -10.33
C ASN A 158 -7.52 16.86 -9.49
N ARG A 159 -8.02 16.32 -8.37
CA ARG A 159 -8.93 17.06 -7.48
C ARG A 159 -8.23 18.22 -6.77
N SER A 160 -6.96 18.04 -6.42
CA SER A 160 -6.15 19.05 -5.73
C SER A 160 -5.62 20.14 -6.68
N ASN A 161 -5.48 19.83 -7.97
CA ASN A 161 -5.02 20.77 -8.98
C ASN A 161 -5.80 20.57 -10.29
N ARG A 162 -6.81 21.39 -10.54
CA ARG A 162 -7.70 21.28 -11.70
C ARG A 162 -7.00 21.45 -13.06
N LYS A 163 -5.79 22.03 -13.09
CA LYS A 163 -4.97 22.17 -14.30
C LYS A 163 -4.15 20.91 -14.60
N ASP A 164 -4.08 19.97 -13.65
CA ASP A 164 -3.33 18.73 -13.76
C ASP A 164 -4.28 17.51 -13.85
N TRP A 165 -3.72 16.39 -14.20
CA TRP A 165 -4.41 15.11 -14.31
C TRP A 165 -3.56 14.02 -13.68
N ILE A 166 -4.18 12.96 -13.23
CA ILE A 166 -3.51 11.73 -12.80
C ILE A 166 -3.88 10.60 -13.74
N ALA A 167 -3.00 9.61 -13.89
CA ALA A 167 -3.28 8.43 -14.68
C ALA A 167 -3.32 7.22 -13.76
N LEU A 168 -4.34 6.41 -13.91
CA LEU A 168 -4.47 5.09 -13.29
C LEU A 168 -4.19 4.04 -14.36
N ILE A 169 -3.53 2.96 -14.00
CA ILE A 169 -3.37 1.77 -14.83
C ILE A 169 -4.13 0.62 -14.19
N CYS A 170 -4.84 -0.16 -14.99
CA CYS A 170 -5.58 -1.33 -14.56
C CYS A 170 -5.28 -2.50 -15.51
N THR A 171 -4.96 -3.66 -14.94
CA THR A 171 -4.72 -4.90 -15.72
C THR A 171 -6.00 -5.73 -15.91
N ASP A 172 -7.05 -5.45 -15.13
CA ASP A 172 -8.37 -6.05 -15.36
C ASP A 172 -9.11 -5.30 -16.48
N MET A 173 -9.12 -5.89 -17.66
CA MET A 173 -9.76 -5.31 -18.86
C MET A 173 -11.29 -5.46 -18.84
N THR A 174 -11.85 -6.20 -17.88
CA THR A 174 -13.28 -6.51 -17.80
C THR A 174 -14.12 -5.44 -17.11
N ILE A 175 -13.49 -4.59 -16.27
CA ILE A 175 -14.17 -3.53 -15.53
C ILE A 175 -14.11 -2.19 -16.26
N ASP A 176 -15.12 -1.34 -16.04
CA ASP A 176 -15.18 -0.01 -16.64
C ASP A 176 -14.33 1.02 -15.90
N GLU A 177 -14.18 2.20 -16.47
CA GLU A 177 -13.35 3.28 -15.94
C GLU A 177 -13.87 3.84 -14.62
N ASN A 178 -15.18 3.86 -14.40
CA ASN A 178 -15.77 4.33 -13.14
C ASN A 178 -15.47 3.37 -12.01
N GLU A 179 -15.50 2.07 -12.31
CA GLU A 179 -15.18 1.01 -11.36
C GLU A 179 -13.67 1.03 -11.02
N ILE A 180 -12.78 1.24 -12.01
CA ILE A 180 -11.33 1.43 -11.77
C ILE A 180 -11.10 2.59 -10.80
N ILE A 181 -11.77 3.72 -11.03
CA ILE A 181 -11.64 4.92 -10.16
C ILE A 181 -12.18 4.63 -8.76
N ARG A 182 -13.32 3.92 -8.66
CA ARG A 182 -13.96 3.54 -7.39
C ARG A 182 -13.07 2.64 -6.56
N ILE A 183 -12.56 1.57 -7.16
CA ILE A 183 -11.68 0.61 -6.49
C ILE A 183 -10.39 1.29 -6.06
N TYR A 184 -9.76 2.08 -6.94
CA TYR A 184 -8.54 2.81 -6.58
C TYR A 184 -8.74 3.77 -5.41
N GLY A 185 -9.94 4.32 -5.24
CA GLY A 185 -10.29 5.18 -4.11
C GLY A 185 -10.10 4.48 -2.76
N LYS A 186 -10.30 3.16 -2.68
CA LYS A 186 -10.11 2.36 -1.46
C LYS A 186 -8.65 2.28 -1.02
N ARG A 187 -7.69 2.59 -1.89
CA ARG A 187 -6.28 2.74 -1.50
C ARG A 187 -6.08 3.75 -0.36
N TRP A 188 -7.01 4.71 -0.23
CA TRP A 188 -6.97 5.70 0.85
C TRP A 188 -7.09 5.09 2.24
N ASP A 189 -7.63 3.91 2.38
CA ASP A 189 -7.83 3.22 3.68
C ASP A 189 -6.50 3.02 4.42
N ILE A 190 -5.38 2.80 3.70
CA ILE A 190 -4.06 2.67 4.32
C ILE A 190 -3.57 4.00 4.92
N GLU A 191 -3.96 5.12 4.34
CA GLU A 191 -3.59 6.45 4.86
C GLU A 191 -4.40 6.77 6.12
N VAL A 192 -5.68 6.43 6.13
CA VAL A 192 -6.55 6.52 7.30
C VAL A 192 -6.02 5.62 8.43
N PHE A 193 -5.65 4.38 8.11
CA PHE A 193 -5.01 3.48 9.05
C PHE A 193 -3.76 4.10 9.70
N PHE A 194 -2.81 4.60 8.91
CA PHE A 194 -1.62 5.24 9.46
C PHE A 194 -1.92 6.49 10.27
N LYS A 195 -2.89 7.30 9.84
CA LYS A 195 -3.36 8.46 10.62
C LYS A 195 -3.87 8.03 11.98
N THR A 196 -4.72 7.00 12.03
CA THR A 196 -5.25 6.44 13.28
C THR A 196 -4.13 5.91 14.19
N CYS A 197 -3.21 5.10 13.63
CA CYS A 197 -2.09 4.56 14.39
C CYS A 197 -1.19 5.66 14.99
N LYS A 198 -0.95 6.73 14.25
CA LYS A 198 -0.13 7.86 14.74
C LYS A 198 -0.88 8.72 15.76
N SER A 199 -2.16 9.03 15.50
CA SER A 199 -2.93 9.95 16.34
C SER A 199 -3.36 9.31 17.66
N PHE A 200 -3.80 8.07 17.66
CA PHE A 200 -4.37 7.41 18.83
C PHE A 200 -3.45 6.32 19.42
N LEU A 201 -2.78 5.54 18.59
CA LEU A 201 -2.03 4.36 19.02
C LEU A 201 -0.53 4.61 19.20
N LYS A 202 -0.10 5.88 19.16
CA LYS A 202 1.27 6.33 19.43
C LYS A 202 2.35 5.70 18.53
N LEU A 203 2.01 5.33 17.29
CA LEU A 203 2.99 4.83 16.32
C LEU A 203 4.09 5.87 16.08
N GLY A 204 5.31 5.53 16.46
CA GLY A 204 6.50 6.37 16.30
C GLY A 204 6.69 7.45 17.38
N THR A 205 5.87 7.51 18.43
CA THR A 205 5.99 8.49 19.52
C THR A 205 6.11 7.87 20.92
N GLU A 206 5.65 6.64 21.11
CA GLU A 206 5.67 5.96 22.41
C GLU A 206 7.01 5.25 22.69
N TYR A 207 7.75 4.89 21.66
CA TYR A 207 9.01 4.17 21.77
C TYR A 207 10.15 4.88 21.05
N HIS A 208 11.21 5.19 21.80
CA HIS A 208 12.38 5.94 21.32
C HIS A 208 13.67 5.11 21.30
N GLY A 209 13.57 3.77 21.42
CA GLY A 209 14.74 2.91 21.42
C GLY A 209 15.38 2.75 20.04
N LEU A 210 16.70 2.46 20.04
CA LEU A 210 17.49 2.24 18.81
C LEU A 210 17.49 0.77 18.35
N SER A 211 16.85 -0.13 19.07
CA SER A 211 16.78 -1.54 18.70
C SER A 211 15.80 -1.78 17.56
N TYR A 212 16.29 -2.31 16.44
CA TYR A 212 15.46 -2.70 15.30
C TYR A 212 14.35 -3.69 15.69
N ASP A 213 14.66 -4.67 16.55
CA ASP A 213 13.69 -5.67 16.98
C ASP A 213 12.61 -5.05 17.86
N ALA A 214 12.98 -4.16 18.78
CA ALA A 214 12.03 -3.50 19.64
C ALA A 214 11.12 -2.53 18.84
N LEU A 215 11.67 -1.79 17.86
CA LEU A 215 10.86 -0.99 16.93
C LEU A 215 9.89 -1.85 16.11
N THR A 216 10.33 -3.02 15.67
CA THR A 216 9.49 -3.96 14.93
C THR A 216 8.38 -4.50 15.83
N ALA A 217 8.70 -4.87 17.07
CA ALA A 217 7.73 -5.35 18.05
C ALA A 217 6.71 -4.25 18.38
N HIS A 218 7.17 -3.02 18.67
CA HIS A 218 6.28 -1.88 18.91
C HIS A 218 5.31 -1.66 17.75
N THR A 219 5.82 -1.65 16.50
CA THR A 219 4.97 -1.51 15.32
C THR A 219 3.93 -2.64 15.23
N ALA A 220 4.31 -3.88 15.50
CA ALA A 220 3.40 -5.02 15.51
C ALA A 220 2.31 -4.88 16.57
N PHE A 221 2.66 -4.44 17.79
CA PHE A 221 1.68 -4.18 18.85
C PHE A 221 0.70 -3.07 18.50
N VAL A 222 1.17 -1.98 17.90
CA VAL A 222 0.30 -0.90 17.42
C VAL A 222 -0.67 -1.43 16.36
N PHE A 223 -0.21 -2.25 15.42
CA PHE A 223 -1.06 -2.84 14.39
C PHE A 223 -2.08 -3.82 14.96
N LEU A 224 -1.69 -4.62 15.94
CA LEU A 224 -2.61 -5.52 16.66
C LEU A 224 -3.70 -4.72 17.39
N ARG A 225 -3.33 -3.66 18.13
CA ARG A 225 -4.31 -2.76 18.79
C ARG A 225 -5.31 -2.18 17.77
N TYR A 226 -4.81 -1.73 16.61
CA TYR A 226 -5.69 -1.25 15.54
C TYR A 226 -6.65 -2.34 15.04
N MET A 227 -6.16 -3.56 14.82
CA MET A 227 -7.01 -4.68 14.36
C MET A 227 -8.11 -5.01 15.36
N PHE A 228 -7.80 -5.08 16.65
CA PHE A 228 -8.81 -5.29 17.69
C PHE A 228 -9.89 -4.20 17.65
N MET A 229 -9.50 -2.93 17.60
CA MET A 229 -10.45 -1.82 17.51
C MET A 229 -11.27 -1.85 16.21
N SER A 230 -10.69 -2.34 15.11
CA SER A 230 -11.40 -2.49 13.84
C SER A 230 -12.41 -3.63 13.87
N VAL A 231 -12.16 -4.68 14.66
CA VAL A 231 -13.12 -5.77 14.90
C VAL A 231 -14.29 -5.25 15.75
N GLU A 232 -14.01 -4.58 16.86
CA GLU A 232 -15.04 -3.97 17.72
C GLU A 232 -15.94 -3.01 16.94
N LYS A 233 -15.35 -2.20 16.05
CA LYS A 233 -16.13 -1.28 15.21
C LYS A 233 -17.02 -1.97 14.17
N ARG A 234 -16.90 -3.27 13.96
CA ARG A 234 -17.81 -4.02 13.09
C ARG A 234 -19.14 -4.38 13.73
N ASP A 235 -19.28 -4.14 15.02
CA ASP A 235 -20.57 -4.24 15.69
C ASP A 235 -21.49 -3.16 15.12
N ASP A 236 -22.57 -3.58 14.45
CA ASP A 236 -23.54 -2.69 13.80
C ASP A 236 -24.31 -1.83 14.82
N GLU A 237 -24.30 -2.21 16.10
CA GLU A 237 -24.90 -1.45 17.19
C GLU A 237 -23.96 -0.37 17.77
N ASP A 238 -22.70 -0.34 17.37
CA ASP A 238 -21.69 0.60 17.87
C ASP A 238 -21.35 1.70 16.86
N ASP A 239 -21.96 2.86 17.01
CA ASP A 239 -21.75 4.04 16.16
C ASP A 239 -20.44 4.79 16.47
N ARG A 240 -19.69 4.43 17.53
CA ARG A 240 -18.46 5.12 17.93
C ARG A 240 -17.41 5.06 16.83
N THR A 241 -16.68 6.14 16.64
CA THR A 241 -15.47 6.17 15.80
C THR A 241 -14.33 5.41 16.48
N ILE A 242 -13.30 5.01 15.71
CA ILE A 242 -12.09 4.37 16.30
C ILE A 242 -11.45 5.27 17.37
N GLY A 243 -11.52 6.60 17.22
CA GLY A 243 -11.01 7.54 18.21
C GLY A 243 -11.81 7.53 19.52
N GLU A 244 -13.13 7.43 19.44
CA GLU A 244 -14.02 7.32 20.60
C GLU A 244 -13.85 5.96 21.30
N LEU A 245 -13.75 4.88 20.56
CA LEU A 245 -13.42 3.55 21.10
C LEU A 245 -12.09 3.58 21.87
N PHE A 246 -11.06 4.20 21.30
CA PHE A 246 -9.77 4.36 21.98
C PHE A 246 -9.89 5.16 23.27
N SER A 247 -10.63 6.26 23.26
CA SER A 247 -10.86 7.09 24.45
C SER A 247 -11.56 6.32 25.56
N THR A 248 -12.64 5.61 25.21
CA THR A 248 -13.40 4.78 26.16
C THR A 248 -12.53 3.68 26.77
N LEU A 249 -11.81 2.91 25.96
CA LEU A 249 -10.92 1.86 26.44
C LEU A 249 -9.80 2.40 27.33
N SER A 250 -9.24 3.57 27.00
CA SER A 250 -8.22 4.22 27.83
C SER A 250 -8.76 4.67 29.18
N GLN A 251 -9.98 5.18 29.23
CA GLN A 251 -10.65 5.57 30.48
C GLN A 251 -10.93 4.35 31.38
N VAL A 252 -11.49 3.28 30.80
CA VAL A 252 -11.78 2.03 31.52
C VAL A 252 -10.47 1.44 32.08
N LEU A 253 -9.40 1.39 31.28
CA LEU A 253 -8.12 0.90 31.74
C LEU A 253 -7.53 1.74 32.88
N SER A 254 -7.66 3.06 32.80
CA SER A 254 -7.21 3.99 33.86
C SER A 254 -8.00 3.80 35.15
N MET A 255 -9.31 3.57 35.08
CA MET A 255 -10.16 3.26 36.25
C MET A 255 -9.76 1.93 36.90
N ILE A 256 -9.51 0.88 36.09
CA ILE A 256 -9.09 -0.42 36.60
C ILE A 256 -7.73 -0.31 37.29
N LEU A 257 -6.74 0.32 36.63
CA LEU A 257 -5.39 0.49 37.19
C LEU A 257 -5.39 1.38 38.44
N GLY A 258 -6.18 2.47 38.44
CA GLY A 258 -6.35 3.34 39.60
C GLY A 258 -6.90 2.59 40.83
N ASN A 259 -7.83 1.67 40.63
CA ASN A 259 -8.37 0.82 41.70
C ASN A 259 -7.38 -0.25 42.20
N PHE A 260 -6.38 -0.62 41.41
CA PHE A 260 -5.32 -1.57 41.82
C PHE A 260 -4.16 -0.89 42.59
N ILE A 261 -3.93 0.40 42.36
CA ILE A 261 -2.83 1.15 43.01
C ILE A 261 -3.25 1.69 44.39
N LEU A 262 -4.58 1.78 44.65
CA LEU A 262 -5.13 2.26 45.91
C LEU A 262 -5.49 1.11 46.91
N LYS A 263 -5.11 -0.13 46.64
CA LYS A 263 -5.13 -1.27 47.55
C LYS A 263 -3.74 -1.75 47.86
#